data_185307cbd5711c989c3f6f3d7164cb50
#
_entry.id   185307cbd5711c989c3f6f3d7164cb50
#
_cell.length_a   1.000
_cell.length_b   1.000
_cell.length_c   1.000
_cell.angle_alpha   90.00
_cell.angle_beta   90.00
_cell.angle_gamma   90.00
#
_symmetry.space_group_name_H-M   'P 1'
#
loop_
_entity.id
_entity.type
_entity.pdbx_description
1 polymer ?
#
loop_
_entity_poly.entity_id
_entity_poly.type
_entity_poly.pdbx_seq_one_letter_code
_entity_poly.pdbx_strand_id
1 'polypeptide(L)'
;PDASGKLVGFDIELCRAVAAAVLGDADKVKTTKMNLPTSFGALQAGEVDIITHRFTWTFSRDVGTGMNYTRVMVWDGQGFLVRKSLGVKSLTELGGATFCLASGSTTEANAADYFRTHNMDFKSVTFSDMKAAAQAYNAGRCDVYSTDKFGLGARRLTFDDPSEHVILPEV
;
A
#
# COMPACT_ATOMS: atom_id res chain seq x y z
N PRO A 1 -10.31 -11.52 -3.38
CA PRO A 1 -11.31 -12.31 -4.10
C PRO A 1 -12.68 -12.15 -3.43
N ASP A 2 -13.73 -12.34 -4.21
CA ASP A 2 -15.08 -12.47 -3.70
C ASP A 2 -15.31 -13.85 -3.04
N ALA A 3 -16.54 -14.14 -2.63
CA ALA A 3 -16.90 -15.40 -1.97
C ALA A 3 -16.72 -16.63 -2.88
N SER A 4 -16.67 -16.47 -4.21
CA SER A 4 -16.41 -17.54 -5.18
C SER A 4 -14.91 -17.75 -5.46
N GLY A 5 -14.03 -16.94 -4.90
CA GLY A 5 -12.60 -16.93 -5.16
C GLY A 5 -12.17 -16.14 -6.39
N LYS A 6 -13.10 -15.51 -7.10
CA LYS A 6 -12.80 -14.65 -8.25
C LYS A 6 -12.12 -13.36 -7.77
N LEU A 7 -11.06 -12.95 -8.47
CA LEU A 7 -10.43 -11.66 -8.22
C LEU A 7 -11.37 -10.54 -8.66
N VAL A 8 -11.63 -9.60 -7.74
CA VAL A 8 -12.49 -8.44 -7.96
C VAL A 8 -11.87 -7.21 -7.32
N GLY A 9 -12.28 -6.04 -7.76
CA GLY A 9 -11.83 -4.76 -7.22
C GLY A 9 -11.28 -3.84 -8.30
N PHE A 10 -10.99 -2.60 -7.91
CA PHE A 10 -10.59 -1.53 -8.81
C PHE A 10 -9.42 -1.92 -9.74
N ASP A 11 -8.35 -2.47 -9.20
CA ASP A 11 -7.16 -2.86 -9.97
C ASP A 11 -7.49 -3.94 -11.03
N ILE A 12 -8.38 -4.88 -10.70
CA ILE A 12 -8.82 -5.95 -11.62
C ILE A 12 -9.69 -5.38 -12.74
N GLU A 13 -10.63 -4.51 -12.40
CA GLU A 13 -11.49 -3.86 -13.41
C GLU A 13 -10.69 -2.95 -14.34
N LEU A 14 -9.63 -2.32 -13.84
CA LEU A 14 -8.70 -1.56 -14.69
C LEU A 14 -7.97 -2.47 -15.70
N CYS A 15 -7.46 -3.64 -15.27
CA CYS A 15 -6.89 -4.62 -16.19
C CYS A 15 -7.90 -5.06 -17.25
N ARG A 16 -9.15 -5.31 -16.85
CA ARG A 16 -10.23 -5.70 -17.77
C ARG A 16 -10.55 -4.60 -18.78
N ALA A 17 -10.54 -3.34 -18.34
CA ALA A 17 -10.76 -2.20 -19.24
C ALA A 17 -9.62 -2.08 -20.28
N VAL A 18 -8.36 -2.28 -19.86
CA VAL A 18 -7.22 -2.31 -20.78
C VAL A 18 -7.32 -3.47 -21.78
N ALA A 19 -7.68 -4.68 -21.30
CA ALA A 19 -7.87 -5.84 -22.17
C ALA A 19 -8.99 -5.60 -23.20
N ALA A 20 -10.10 -5.00 -22.77
CA ALA A 20 -11.18 -4.63 -23.69
C ALA A 20 -10.71 -3.65 -24.78
N ALA A 21 -9.94 -2.63 -24.38
CA ALA A 21 -9.44 -1.62 -25.32
C ALA A 21 -8.38 -2.17 -26.31
N VAL A 22 -7.49 -3.03 -25.85
CA VAL A 22 -6.35 -3.52 -26.64
C VAL A 22 -6.68 -4.81 -27.39
N LEU A 23 -7.42 -5.72 -26.75
CA LEU A 23 -7.69 -7.07 -27.26
C LEU A 23 -9.15 -7.25 -27.72
N GLY A 24 -9.98 -6.22 -27.58
CA GLY A 24 -11.40 -6.26 -27.92
C GLY A 24 -12.27 -7.10 -26.98
N ASP A 25 -11.73 -7.56 -25.85
CA ASP A 25 -12.43 -8.44 -24.91
C ASP A 25 -11.88 -8.28 -23.50
N ALA A 26 -12.73 -7.90 -22.56
CA ALA A 26 -12.38 -7.69 -21.15
C ALA A 26 -11.96 -8.97 -20.41
N ASP A 27 -12.35 -10.14 -20.90
CA ASP A 27 -12.04 -11.41 -20.28
C ASP A 27 -10.72 -12.02 -20.78
N LYS A 28 -10.10 -11.44 -21.81
CA LYS A 28 -8.76 -11.80 -22.27
C LYS A 28 -7.65 -11.23 -21.40
N VAL A 29 -7.83 -11.24 -20.09
CA VAL A 29 -6.84 -10.83 -19.10
C VAL A 29 -6.39 -12.02 -18.28
N LYS A 30 -5.07 -12.19 -18.17
CA LYS A 30 -4.45 -13.14 -17.24
C LYS A 30 -3.85 -12.35 -16.09
N THR A 31 -4.30 -12.64 -14.87
CA THR A 31 -3.79 -11.95 -13.68
C THR A 31 -2.75 -12.79 -12.96
N THR A 32 -1.64 -12.17 -12.57
CA THR A 32 -0.59 -12.78 -11.75
C THR A 32 -0.44 -12.00 -10.46
N LYS A 33 -0.57 -12.68 -9.32
CA LYS A 33 -0.39 -12.05 -8.02
C LYS A 33 1.10 -11.92 -7.70
N MET A 34 1.56 -10.71 -7.45
CA MET A 34 2.94 -10.40 -7.11
C MET A 34 3.01 -9.51 -5.87
N ASN A 35 4.17 -9.49 -5.23
CA ASN A 35 4.50 -8.48 -4.23
C ASN A 35 5.23 -7.30 -4.88
N LEU A 36 5.36 -6.20 -4.14
CA LEU A 36 5.93 -4.96 -4.63
C LEU A 36 7.38 -5.11 -5.13
N PRO A 37 8.30 -5.76 -4.39
CA PRO A 37 9.69 -5.91 -4.85
C PRO A 37 9.86 -6.71 -6.15
N THR A 38 9.00 -7.71 -6.41
CA THR A 38 9.15 -8.60 -7.57
C THR A 38 8.41 -8.10 -8.83
N SER A 39 7.40 -7.25 -8.67
CA SER A 39 6.55 -6.82 -9.78
C SER A 39 7.30 -5.99 -10.84
N PHE A 40 8.24 -5.15 -10.42
CA PHE A 40 9.06 -4.36 -11.35
C PHE A 40 9.95 -5.24 -12.22
N GLY A 41 10.62 -6.21 -11.62
CA GLY A 41 11.45 -7.17 -12.37
C GLY A 41 10.63 -8.01 -13.35
N ALA A 42 9.44 -8.44 -12.96
CA ALA A 42 8.54 -9.20 -13.83
C ALA A 42 8.07 -8.39 -15.05
N LEU A 43 7.78 -7.09 -14.87
CA LEU A 43 7.45 -6.20 -16.00
C LEU A 43 8.64 -6.00 -16.92
N GLN A 44 9.84 -5.75 -16.37
CA GLN A 44 11.07 -5.61 -17.15
C GLN A 44 11.44 -6.88 -17.92
N ALA A 45 11.19 -8.05 -17.34
CA ALA A 45 11.42 -9.36 -17.98
C ALA A 45 10.34 -9.73 -19.02
N GLY A 46 9.26 -8.96 -19.12
CA GLY A 46 8.13 -9.27 -20.02
C GLY A 46 7.26 -10.43 -19.53
N GLU A 47 7.35 -10.79 -18.24
CA GLU A 47 6.47 -11.79 -17.63
C GLU A 47 5.03 -11.28 -17.47
N VAL A 48 4.87 -9.96 -17.36
CA VAL A 48 3.60 -9.25 -17.38
C VAL A 48 3.70 -8.01 -18.27
N ASP A 49 2.59 -7.64 -18.92
CA ASP A 49 2.53 -6.50 -19.84
C ASP A 49 2.23 -5.19 -19.11
N ILE A 50 1.49 -5.26 -18.01
CA ILE A 50 1.08 -4.10 -17.21
C ILE A 50 1.06 -4.45 -15.71
N ILE A 51 1.23 -3.43 -14.89
CA ILE A 51 1.01 -3.51 -13.44
C ILE A 51 -0.11 -2.53 -13.08
N THR A 52 -1.20 -3.05 -12.52
CA THR A 52 -2.33 -2.26 -12.03
C THR A 52 -2.44 -2.40 -10.50
N HIS A 53 -1.40 -2.06 -9.81
CA HIS A 53 -1.39 -2.04 -8.36
C HIS A 53 -1.21 -0.59 -7.90
N ARG A 54 -1.57 -0.29 -6.66
CA ARG A 54 -1.38 1.03 -6.03
C ARG A 54 0.10 1.41 -5.92
N PHE A 55 0.73 1.66 -7.07
CA PHE A 55 2.10 2.13 -7.14
C PHE A 55 2.14 3.65 -7.16
N THR A 56 2.85 4.21 -6.22
CA THR A 56 3.16 5.63 -6.24
C THR A 56 4.09 5.93 -7.41
N TRP A 57 3.71 6.86 -8.26
CA TRP A 57 4.57 7.42 -9.29
C TRP A 57 5.57 8.35 -8.61
N THR A 58 6.82 7.94 -8.54
CA THR A 58 7.92 8.75 -8.02
C THR A 58 8.97 8.96 -9.09
N PHE A 59 9.72 10.05 -8.99
CA PHE A 59 10.81 10.34 -9.92
C PHE A 59 11.84 9.19 -9.98
N SER A 60 12.23 8.65 -8.82
CA SER A 60 13.19 7.54 -8.76
C SER A 60 12.69 6.26 -9.44
N ARG A 61 11.40 5.97 -9.35
CA ARG A 61 10.81 4.83 -10.05
C ARG A 61 10.69 5.08 -11.55
N ASP A 62 10.28 6.28 -11.94
CA ASP A 62 10.13 6.65 -13.35
C ASP A 62 11.45 6.57 -14.12
N VAL A 63 12.50 7.20 -13.60
CA VAL A 63 13.81 7.22 -14.28
C VAL A 63 14.68 5.98 -13.99
N GLY A 64 14.50 5.35 -12.81
CA GLY A 64 15.39 4.27 -12.34
C GLY A 64 14.98 2.88 -12.77
N THR A 65 13.72 2.67 -13.16
CA THR A 65 13.20 1.33 -13.46
C THR A 65 13.01 1.06 -14.95
N GLY A 66 13.15 2.07 -15.81
CA GLY A 66 12.92 1.95 -17.26
C GLY A 66 11.46 1.64 -17.64
N MET A 67 10.53 1.89 -16.72
CA MET A 67 9.09 1.68 -16.92
C MET A 67 8.39 2.99 -17.23
N ASN A 68 7.30 2.90 -17.97
CA ASN A 68 6.45 4.04 -18.26
C ASN A 68 5.20 4.04 -17.34
N TYR A 69 5.01 5.10 -16.60
CA TYR A 69 3.75 5.37 -15.94
C TYR A 69 2.78 6.01 -16.91
N THR A 70 1.58 5.44 -17.03
CA THR A 70 0.61 5.91 -18.04
C THR A 70 -0.17 7.12 -17.54
N ARG A 71 -0.85 6.98 -16.40
CA ARG A 71 -1.68 8.03 -15.81
C ARG A 71 -1.87 7.80 -14.31
N VAL A 72 -1.99 8.88 -13.55
CA VAL A 72 -2.44 8.80 -12.16
C VAL A 72 -3.94 8.48 -12.16
N MET A 73 -4.29 7.33 -11.59
CA MET A 73 -5.68 6.86 -11.50
C MET A 73 -6.34 7.29 -10.18
N VAL A 74 -5.55 7.48 -9.12
CA VAL A 74 -6.02 7.90 -7.80
C VAL A 74 -5.02 8.87 -7.21
N TRP A 75 -5.50 10.01 -6.72
CA TRP A 75 -4.72 10.92 -5.89
C TRP A 75 -4.95 10.56 -4.43
N ASP A 76 -3.90 10.16 -3.75
CA ASP A 76 -3.91 9.74 -2.35
C ASP A 76 -2.63 10.18 -1.65
N GLY A 77 -2.59 10.06 -0.34
CA GLY A 77 -1.41 10.33 0.47
C GLY A 77 -1.18 9.24 1.50
N GLN A 78 0.02 9.22 2.06
CA GLN A 78 0.35 8.33 3.16
C GLN A 78 -0.50 8.67 4.39
N GLY A 79 -0.97 7.66 5.09
CA GLY A 79 -1.68 7.80 6.35
C GLY A 79 -1.10 6.91 7.43
N PHE A 80 -1.56 7.14 8.66
CA PHE A 80 -1.12 6.45 9.85
C PHE A 80 -2.34 5.99 10.65
N LEU A 81 -2.51 4.68 10.76
CA LEU A 81 -3.59 4.07 11.51
C LEU A 81 -3.08 3.64 12.88
N VAL A 82 -3.76 4.08 13.91
CA VAL A 82 -3.44 3.78 15.30
C VAL A 82 -4.67 3.28 16.06
N ARG A 83 -4.46 2.57 17.17
CA ARG A 83 -5.55 2.26 18.08
C ARG A 83 -5.93 3.51 18.87
N LYS A 84 -7.21 3.72 19.12
CA LYS A 84 -7.70 4.81 19.98
C LYS A 84 -7.09 4.75 21.39
N SER A 85 -6.87 3.55 21.90
CA SER A 85 -6.23 3.31 23.20
C SER A 85 -4.82 3.88 23.32
N LEU A 86 -4.13 4.13 22.19
CA LEU A 86 -2.82 4.79 22.20
C LEU A 86 -2.91 6.26 22.61
N GLY A 87 -4.09 6.89 22.46
CA GLY A 87 -4.37 8.24 22.91
C GLY A 87 -3.75 9.36 22.09
N VAL A 88 -3.00 9.07 21.02
CA VAL A 88 -2.34 10.04 20.15
C VAL A 88 -3.30 10.63 19.12
N LYS A 89 -3.08 11.88 18.76
CA LYS A 89 -3.92 12.65 17.81
C LYS A 89 -3.14 13.17 16.60
N SER A 90 -1.82 13.07 16.64
CA SER A 90 -0.92 13.60 15.63
C SER A 90 0.28 12.68 15.43
N LEU A 91 0.85 12.71 14.22
CA LEU A 91 2.08 12.01 13.87
C LEU A 91 3.27 12.45 14.75
N THR A 92 3.28 13.70 15.20
CA THR A 92 4.30 14.25 16.07
C THR A 92 4.34 13.62 17.47
N GLU A 93 3.29 12.93 17.87
CA GLU A 93 3.19 12.25 19.17
C GLU A 93 3.65 10.77 19.11
N LEU A 94 4.08 10.29 17.93
CA LEU A 94 4.47 8.90 17.68
C LEU A 94 5.97 8.61 17.89
N GLY A 95 6.69 9.50 18.58
CA GLY A 95 8.10 9.26 18.91
C GLY A 95 8.32 7.96 19.66
N GLY A 96 9.22 7.09 19.18
CA GLY A 96 9.51 5.79 19.78
C GLY A 96 8.51 4.66 19.46
N ALA A 97 7.42 4.97 18.74
CA ALA A 97 6.42 3.98 18.34
C ALA A 97 6.97 2.95 17.36
N THR A 98 6.30 1.79 17.31
CA THR A 98 6.62 0.68 16.40
C THR A 98 5.68 0.71 15.20
N PHE A 99 6.23 0.72 13.98
CA PHE A 99 5.49 0.83 12.73
C PHE A 99 5.49 -0.48 11.94
N CYS A 100 4.32 -0.99 11.61
CA CYS A 100 4.16 -2.06 10.63
C CYS A 100 4.09 -1.46 9.22
N LEU A 101 5.03 -1.82 8.35
CA LEU A 101 5.22 -1.27 7.01
C LEU A 101 5.44 -2.41 5.99
N ALA A 102 5.12 -2.16 4.73
CA ALA A 102 5.48 -3.08 3.66
C ALA A 102 6.88 -2.76 3.14
N SER A 103 7.71 -3.77 3.02
CA SER A 103 9.09 -3.63 2.53
C SER A 103 9.16 -3.08 1.11
N GLY A 104 10.07 -2.15 0.85
CA GLY A 104 10.29 -1.50 -0.45
C GLY A 104 9.18 -0.53 -0.87
N SER A 105 8.27 -0.19 0.05
CA SER A 105 7.22 0.79 -0.21
C SER A 105 7.72 2.23 -0.05
N THR A 106 7.05 3.17 -0.72
CA THR A 106 7.28 4.60 -0.50
C THR A 106 6.93 5.00 0.93
N THR A 107 5.94 4.34 1.53
CA THR A 107 5.52 4.62 2.91
C THR A 107 6.58 4.24 3.94
N GLU A 108 7.36 3.19 3.69
CA GLU A 108 8.53 2.85 4.51
C GLU A 108 9.60 3.96 4.43
N ALA A 109 9.97 4.36 3.21
CA ALA A 109 10.98 5.39 2.99
C ALA A 109 10.57 6.75 3.55
N ASN A 110 9.32 7.16 3.30
CA ASN A 110 8.79 8.44 3.77
C ASN A 110 8.70 8.49 5.31
N ALA A 111 8.27 7.41 5.96
CA ALA A 111 8.25 7.35 7.41
C ALA A 111 9.67 7.50 7.97
N ALA A 112 10.63 6.75 7.45
CA ALA A 112 12.02 6.84 7.88
C ALA A 112 12.58 8.27 7.72
N ASP A 113 12.28 8.92 6.59
CA ASP A 113 12.74 10.28 6.32
C ASP A 113 12.06 11.32 7.24
N TYR A 114 10.75 11.20 7.43
CA TYR A 114 9.99 12.10 8.30
C TYR A 114 10.52 12.07 9.74
N PHE A 115 10.62 10.88 10.33
CA PHE A 115 11.07 10.74 11.72
C PHE A 115 12.52 11.18 11.90
N ARG A 116 13.40 10.87 10.94
CA ARG A 116 14.78 11.35 10.92
C ARG A 116 14.87 12.87 10.87
N THR A 117 14.12 13.53 9.99
CA THR A 117 14.18 14.98 9.81
C THR A 117 13.58 15.76 10.97
N HIS A 118 12.67 15.15 11.71
CA HIS A 118 12.08 15.73 12.91
C HIS A 118 12.81 15.33 14.22
N ASN A 119 13.96 14.63 14.10
CA ASN A 119 14.70 14.10 15.25
C ASN A 119 13.85 13.26 16.18
N MET A 120 12.97 12.43 15.62
CA MET A 120 12.08 11.52 16.33
C MET A 120 12.53 10.08 16.13
N ASP A 121 12.60 9.32 17.20
CA ASP A 121 12.87 7.88 17.13
C ASP A 121 11.63 7.12 16.69
N PHE A 122 11.78 6.12 15.83
CA PHE A 122 10.74 5.14 15.52
C PHE A 122 11.35 3.76 15.25
N LYS A 123 10.53 2.73 15.36
CA LYS A 123 10.93 1.35 15.11
C LYS A 123 10.17 0.83 13.90
N SER A 124 10.88 0.53 12.82
CA SER A 124 10.30 -0.10 11.63
C SER A 124 10.27 -1.61 11.77
N VAL A 125 9.10 -2.21 11.56
CA VAL A 125 8.89 -3.65 11.40
C VAL A 125 8.31 -3.86 10.01
N THR A 126 9.11 -4.44 9.12
CA THR A 126 8.75 -4.59 7.71
C THR A 126 8.21 -5.98 7.40
N PHE A 127 7.27 -6.05 6.48
CA PHE A 127 6.59 -7.25 6.03
C PHE A 127 6.65 -7.37 4.51
N SER A 128 6.48 -8.58 3.99
CA SER A 128 6.53 -8.85 2.54
C SER A 128 5.43 -8.11 1.75
N ASP A 129 4.32 -7.80 2.38
CA ASP A 129 3.20 -7.10 1.76
C ASP A 129 2.34 -6.34 2.79
N MET A 130 1.46 -5.48 2.29
CA MET A 130 0.56 -4.66 3.11
C MET A 130 -0.47 -5.48 3.91
N LYS A 131 -0.84 -6.69 3.43
CA LYS A 131 -1.76 -7.56 4.15
C LYS A 131 -1.11 -8.13 5.41
N ALA A 132 0.13 -8.61 5.27
CA ALA A 132 0.91 -9.12 6.40
C ALA A 132 1.19 -8.02 7.43
N ALA A 133 1.53 -6.80 6.99
CA ALA A 133 1.70 -5.65 7.87
C ALA A 133 0.41 -5.31 8.64
N ALA A 134 -0.74 -5.27 7.97
CA ALA A 134 -2.02 -5.01 8.60
C ALA A 134 -2.41 -6.09 9.62
N GLN A 135 -2.18 -7.37 9.29
CA GLN A 135 -2.44 -8.48 10.20
C GLN A 135 -1.56 -8.41 11.45
N ALA A 136 -0.28 -8.08 11.28
CA ALA A 136 0.65 -7.89 12.40
C ALA A 136 0.24 -6.73 13.31
N TYR A 137 -0.18 -5.60 12.73
CA TYR A 137 -0.74 -4.48 13.50
C TYR A 137 -2.02 -4.89 14.25
N ASN A 138 -2.97 -5.55 13.58
CA ASN A 138 -4.21 -6.01 14.22
C ASN A 138 -3.93 -6.96 15.40
N ALA A 139 -2.91 -7.82 15.25
CA ALA A 139 -2.43 -8.73 16.31
C ALA A 139 -1.61 -8.03 17.42
N GLY A 140 -1.47 -6.71 17.41
CA GLY A 140 -0.78 -5.96 18.45
C GLY A 140 0.76 -5.94 18.36
N ARG A 141 1.35 -6.36 17.25
CA ARG A 141 2.82 -6.39 17.08
C ARG A 141 3.43 -5.01 16.83
N CYS A 142 2.63 -4.06 16.38
CA CYS A 142 3.03 -2.68 16.14
C CYS A 142 1.98 -1.71 16.70
N ASP A 143 2.42 -0.49 17.01
CA ASP A 143 1.57 0.59 17.50
C ASP A 143 0.86 1.30 16.34
N VAL A 144 1.52 1.35 15.18
CA VAL A 144 1.09 2.07 13.99
C VAL A 144 1.12 1.14 12.77
N TYR A 145 0.09 1.22 11.92
CA TYR A 145 0.12 0.69 10.56
C TYR A 145 0.07 1.85 9.57
N SER A 146 1.03 1.92 8.66
CA SER A 146 1.09 2.99 7.67
C SER A 146 1.10 2.45 6.24
N THR A 147 0.25 3.03 5.42
CA THR A 147 0.15 2.88 3.97
C THR A 147 -0.69 4.04 3.42
N ASP A 148 -1.09 3.99 2.16
CA ASP A 148 -1.99 4.99 1.55
C ASP A 148 -3.32 5.09 2.31
N LYS A 149 -3.86 6.30 2.49
CA LYS A 149 -5.11 6.54 3.25
C LYS A 149 -6.28 5.72 2.72
N PHE A 150 -6.41 5.63 1.40
CA PHE A 150 -7.42 4.78 0.78
C PHE A 150 -7.28 3.31 1.21
N GLY A 151 -6.05 2.81 1.21
CA GLY A 151 -5.72 1.46 1.68
C GLY A 151 -6.01 1.26 3.17
N LEU A 152 -5.71 2.26 4.01
CA LEU A 152 -6.01 2.23 5.45
C LEU A 152 -7.52 2.16 5.69
N GLY A 153 -8.30 2.98 5.00
CA GLY A 153 -9.76 2.99 5.12
C GLY A 153 -10.38 1.62 4.81
N ALA A 154 -9.99 1.05 3.67
CA ALA A 154 -10.47 -0.28 3.25
C ALA A 154 -10.02 -1.38 4.22
N ARG A 155 -8.77 -1.33 4.69
CA ARG A 155 -8.22 -2.35 5.58
C ARG A 155 -8.81 -2.29 6.99
N ARG A 156 -9.05 -1.09 7.52
CA ARG A 156 -9.68 -0.88 8.83
C ARG A 156 -11.01 -1.62 8.93
N LEU A 157 -11.81 -1.63 7.86
CA LEU A 157 -13.11 -2.32 7.83
C LEU A 157 -13.01 -3.86 7.94
N THR A 158 -11.82 -4.42 7.80
CA THR A 158 -11.59 -5.86 7.93
C THR A 158 -11.08 -6.28 9.31
N PHE A 159 -10.91 -5.36 10.24
CA PHE A 159 -10.50 -5.65 11.62
C PHE A 159 -11.70 -6.05 12.47
N ASP A 160 -11.43 -6.73 13.59
CA ASP A 160 -12.48 -7.24 14.48
C ASP A 160 -13.36 -6.11 15.04
N ASP A 161 -12.75 -4.96 15.39
CA ASP A 161 -13.46 -3.74 15.76
C ASP A 161 -12.90 -2.53 15.00
N PRO A 162 -13.47 -2.19 13.83
CA PRO A 162 -13.04 -1.03 13.05
C PRO A 162 -13.14 0.31 13.81
N SER A 163 -14.05 0.38 14.80
CA SER A 163 -14.31 1.61 15.55
C SER A 163 -13.19 1.96 16.53
N GLU A 164 -12.40 0.97 16.96
CA GLU A 164 -11.26 1.15 17.86
C GLU A 164 -9.99 1.67 17.16
N HIS A 165 -10.05 1.90 15.87
CA HIS A 165 -8.92 2.39 15.09
C HIS A 165 -9.22 3.74 14.46
N VAL A 166 -8.21 4.62 14.47
CA VAL A 166 -8.30 5.97 13.89
C VAL A 166 -7.16 6.21 12.91
N ILE A 167 -7.46 6.82 11.77
CA ILE A 167 -6.45 7.34 10.84
C ILE A 167 -6.13 8.77 11.29
N LEU A 168 -4.84 9.03 11.55
CA LEU A 168 -4.39 10.36 11.93
C LEU A 168 -4.61 11.37 10.79
N PRO A 169 -4.76 12.66 11.12
CA PRO A 169 -5.12 13.67 10.12
C PRO A 169 -4.03 13.97 9.09
N GLU A 170 -2.77 13.76 9.44
CA GLU A 170 -1.61 14.06 8.58
C GLU A 170 -1.57 13.19 7.32
N VAL A 171 -0.93 13.72 6.28
CA VAL A 171 -0.71 13.10 4.97
C VAL A 171 0.77 13.15 4.64
#